data_c17cbde479f0c23375df79e5b273e8a0
#
_entry.id   c17cbde479f0c23375df79e5b273e8a0
#
_cell.length_a   1.000
_cell.length_b   1.000
_cell.length_c   1.000
_cell.angle_alpha   90.00
_cell.angle_beta   90.00
_cell.angle_gamma   90.00
#
_symmetry.space_group_name_H-M   'P 1'
#
loop_
_entity.id
_entity.type
_entity.pdbx_description
1 polymer ?
#
loop_
_entity_poly.entity_id
_entity_poly.type
_entity_poly.pdbx_seq_one_letter_code
_entity_poly.pdbx_strand_id
1 'polypeptide(L)'
;MALDLLEMEIRNMFKKNYKLMDNVPREIEWDKYCQKVEEEYCKILEASNSEDVLQKFFEENPSLIPGALELIGQSGHCPYMGALITQPEIGCNIKRKPDFMWMAQDSLTFCPVFIEIEKPSKRMFTKNKTPSAEFTQAMNQIDEWKVIFNKPENILNFYDKYNIPSSMRKKKF
;
A
#
# COMPACT_ATOMS: atom_id res chain seq x y z
N MET A 1 22.96 -15.12 13.74
CA MET A 1 22.63 -16.37 13.01
C MET A 1 21.12 -16.57 12.80
N ALA A 2 20.27 -16.65 13.85
CA ALA A 2 18.82 -16.83 13.64
C ALA A 2 18.11 -15.58 13.07
N LEU A 3 18.51 -14.38 13.46
CA LEU A 3 18.03 -13.11 12.91
C LEU A 3 18.45 -12.94 11.44
N ASP A 4 19.67 -13.32 11.10
CA ASP A 4 20.18 -13.22 9.73
C ASP A 4 19.46 -14.18 8.76
N LEU A 5 19.08 -15.36 9.25
CA LEU A 5 18.30 -16.34 8.47
C LEU A 5 16.87 -15.83 8.24
N LEU A 6 16.25 -15.23 9.25
CA LEU A 6 14.90 -14.65 9.14
C LEU A 6 14.89 -13.45 8.18
N GLU A 7 15.88 -12.56 8.27
CA GLU A 7 16.06 -11.46 7.33
C GLU A 7 16.30 -11.95 5.89
N MET A 8 17.08 -13.02 5.72
CA MET A 8 17.34 -13.61 4.41
C MET A 8 16.11 -14.31 3.84
N GLU A 9 15.29 -14.95 4.67
CA GLU A 9 14.00 -15.51 4.27
C GLU A 9 13.00 -14.42 3.88
N ILE A 10 12.91 -13.33 4.65
CA ILE A 10 12.09 -12.16 4.32
C ILE A 10 12.58 -11.53 3.00
N ARG A 11 13.89 -11.35 2.82
CA ARG A 11 14.48 -10.85 1.56
C ARG A 11 14.18 -11.75 0.35
N ASN A 12 14.12 -13.05 0.55
CA ASN A 12 13.82 -14.01 -0.52
C ASN A 12 12.31 -14.14 -0.80
N MET A 13 11.46 -13.85 0.19
CA MET A 13 10.01 -13.95 0.06
C MET A 13 9.43 -12.87 -0.86
N PHE A 14 10.09 -11.70 -0.96
CA PHE A 14 9.60 -10.56 -1.70
C PHE A 14 10.59 -10.08 -2.77
N LYS A 15 10.67 -10.82 -3.85
CA LYS A 15 11.56 -10.45 -4.97
C LYS A 15 10.89 -9.47 -5.91
N LYS A 16 11.13 -8.22 -5.92
CA LYS A 16 11.13 -7.31 -7.09
C LYS A 16 10.63 -5.88 -6.90
N ASN A 17 9.64 -5.56 -6.07
CA ASN A 17 9.03 -4.22 -6.08
C ASN A 17 9.25 -3.38 -4.82
N TYR A 18 10.17 -3.76 -3.95
CA TYR A 18 10.52 -2.95 -2.80
C TYR A 18 12.04 -3.01 -2.57
N LYS A 19 12.56 -1.94 -2.06
CA LYS A 19 13.94 -1.88 -1.55
C LYS A 19 13.87 -2.03 -0.04
N LEU A 20 14.52 -3.05 0.49
CA LEU A 20 14.93 -2.99 1.89
C LEU A 20 16.00 -1.91 1.99
N MET A 21 15.77 -0.91 2.83
CA MET A 21 16.77 0.13 3.08
C MET A 21 17.94 -0.51 3.84
N ASP A 22 19.12 -0.47 3.26
CA ASP A 22 20.35 -0.97 3.92
C ASP A 22 20.74 -0.08 5.11
N ASN A 23 20.27 1.18 5.11
CA ASN A 23 20.45 2.15 6.19
C ASN A 23 19.11 2.48 6.82
N VAL A 24 18.77 1.78 7.89
CA VAL A 24 17.64 2.17 8.74
C VAL A 24 17.94 3.56 9.30
N PRO A 25 17.01 4.53 9.18
CA PRO A 25 17.17 5.82 9.81
C PRO A 25 17.48 5.67 11.30
N ARG A 26 18.30 6.57 11.84
CA ARG A 26 18.54 6.58 13.30
C ARG A 26 17.22 6.73 14.02
N GLU A 27 17.10 6.05 15.16
CA GLU A 27 15.96 6.20 16.05
C GLU A 27 15.78 7.68 16.40
N ILE A 28 14.57 8.17 16.23
CA ILE A 28 14.14 9.52 16.57
C ILE A 28 12.98 9.43 17.55
N GLU A 29 12.92 10.34 18.50
CA GLU A 29 11.78 10.44 19.39
C GLU A 29 10.48 10.66 18.59
N TRP A 30 9.44 9.93 18.94
CA TRP A 30 8.17 9.90 18.20
C TRP A 30 7.56 11.31 18.04
N ASP A 31 7.56 12.11 19.12
CA ASP A 31 6.99 13.46 19.07
C ASP A 31 7.75 14.37 18.11
N LYS A 32 9.08 14.28 18.08
CA LYS A 32 9.92 15.02 17.13
C LYS A 32 9.70 14.58 15.70
N TYR A 33 9.51 13.27 15.51
CA TYR A 33 9.16 12.73 14.19
C TYR A 33 7.82 13.27 13.71
N CYS A 34 6.79 13.17 14.55
CA CYS A 34 5.43 13.64 14.22
C CYS A 34 5.45 15.14 13.87
N GLN A 35 6.08 15.97 14.69
CA GLN A 35 6.16 17.41 14.42
C GLN A 35 6.86 17.71 13.10
N LYS A 36 8.02 17.09 12.85
CA LYS A 36 8.77 17.28 11.61
C LYS A 36 7.94 16.91 10.39
N VAL A 37 7.30 15.76 10.43
CA VAL A 37 6.54 15.22 9.32
C VAL A 37 5.28 16.04 9.05
N GLU A 38 4.58 16.49 10.10
CA GLU A 38 3.44 17.38 9.98
C GLU A 38 3.82 18.71 9.30
N GLU A 39 4.93 19.33 9.74
CA GLU A 39 5.43 20.54 9.11
C GLU A 39 5.79 20.35 7.63
N GLU A 40 6.44 19.25 7.28
CA GLU A 40 6.78 18.91 5.90
C GLU A 40 5.53 18.66 5.05
N TYR A 41 4.57 17.92 5.57
CA TYR A 41 3.32 17.63 4.90
C TYR A 41 2.51 18.91 4.62
N CYS A 42 2.38 19.79 5.61
CA CYS A 42 1.70 21.07 5.42
C CYS A 42 2.39 21.93 4.34
N LYS A 43 3.71 22.02 4.35
CA LYS A 43 4.47 22.71 3.31
C LYS A 43 4.24 22.15 1.91
N ILE A 44 4.17 20.82 1.80
CA ILE A 44 3.88 20.15 0.50
C ILE A 44 2.47 20.50 0.03
N LEU A 45 1.47 20.46 0.92
CA LEU A 45 0.08 20.79 0.57
C LEU A 45 -0.08 22.25 0.12
N GLU A 46 0.69 23.17 0.69
CA GLU A 46 0.66 24.59 0.33
C GLU A 46 1.44 24.89 -0.96
N ALA A 47 2.58 24.23 -1.17
CA ALA A 47 3.52 24.55 -2.24
C ALA A 47 3.29 23.74 -3.52
N SER A 48 2.64 22.59 -3.44
CA SER A 48 2.53 21.66 -4.56
C SER A 48 1.12 21.09 -4.74
N ASN A 49 0.75 20.91 -6.01
CA ASN A 49 -0.46 20.20 -6.40
C ASN A 49 -0.10 18.99 -7.28
N SER A 50 0.92 18.25 -6.89
CA SER A 50 1.44 17.09 -7.63
C SER A 50 1.28 15.81 -6.82
N GLU A 51 0.75 14.77 -7.45
CA GLU A 51 0.71 13.40 -6.92
C GLU A 51 2.13 12.88 -6.70
N ASP A 52 3.05 13.12 -7.62
CA ASP A 52 4.45 12.63 -7.55
C ASP A 52 5.18 13.14 -6.29
N VAL A 53 4.90 14.39 -5.90
CA VAL A 53 5.50 14.99 -4.70
C VAL A 53 4.95 14.31 -3.44
N LEU A 54 3.66 14.04 -3.40
CA LEU A 54 3.03 13.29 -2.30
C LEU A 54 3.49 11.84 -2.27
N GLN A 55 3.56 11.20 -3.44
CA GLN A 55 4.08 9.83 -3.57
C GLN A 55 5.47 9.73 -2.92
N LYS A 56 6.39 10.61 -3.31
CA LYS A 56 7.76 10.64 -2.78
C LYS A 56 7.79 10.89 -1.28
N PHE A 57 6.98 11.84 -0.79
CA PHE A 57 6.88 12.14 0.63
C PHE A 57 6.44 10.90 1.44
N PHE A 58 5.43 10.17 0.96
CA PHE A 58 4.96 8.95 1.61
C PHE A 58 5.95 7.77 1.46
N GLU A 59 6.72 7.70 0.38
CA GLU A 59 7.81 6.73 0.25
C GLU A 59 8.92 6.97 1.28
N GLU A 60 9.20 8.23 1.61
CA GLU A 60 10.15 8.63 2.64
C GLU A 60 9.57 8.50 4.07
N ASN A 61 8.24 8.53 4.21
CA ASN A 61 7.51 8.47 5.48
C ASN A 61 6.43 7.40 5.48
N PRO A 62 6.78 6.12 5.31
CA PRO A 62 5.80 5.03 5.13
C PRO A 62 4.87 4.81 6.33
N SER A 63 5.27 5.25 7.53
CA SER A 63 4.44 5.17 8.74
C SER A 63 3.18 6.03 8.68
N LEU A 64 3.12 6.99 7.76
CA LEU A 64 1.95 7.83 7.55
C LEU A 64 0.89 7.20 6.64
N ILE A 65 1.27 6.17 5.89
CA ILE A 65 0.34 5.49 5.01
C ILE A 65 -0.60 4.64 5.86
N PRO A 66 -1.92 4.93 5.83
CA PRO A 66 -2.86 4.25 6.70
C PRO A 66 -2.85 2.74 6.44
N GLY A 67 -2.79 1.97 7.51
CA GLY A 67 -3.06 0.55 7.48
C GLY A 67 -4.56 0.29 7.58
N ALA A 68 -4.96 -0.91 7.20
CA ALA A 68 -6.36 -1.34 7.28
C ALA A 68 -6.50 -2.52 8.25
N LEU A 69 -5.95 -2.39 9.45
CA LEU A 69 -5.97 -3.45 10.47
C LEU A 69 -7.40 -3.88 10.83
N GLU A 70 -8.36 -2.96 10.74
CA GLU A 70 -9.78 -3.23 11.00
C GLU A 70 -10.42 -4.14 9.94
N LEU A 71 -9.87 -4.16 8.73
CA LEU A 71 -10.33 -5.02 7.63
C LEU A 71 -9.73 -6.43 7.72
N ILE A 72 -8.65 -6.57 8.47
CA ILE A 72 -7.92 -7.81 8.70
C ILE A 72 -8.32 -8.30 10.09
N GLY A 73 -8.32 -9.59 10.34
CA GLY A 73 -8.61 -10.10 11.67
C GLY A 73 -10.07 -10.45 11.92
N GLN A 74 -10.92 -10.42 10.91
CA GLN A 74 -12.26 -11.01 10.98
C GLN A 74 -12.21 -12.52 11.23
N SER A 75 -11.06 -13.14 11.07
CA SER A 75 -10.77 -14.52 11.39
C SER A 75 -10.61 -14.78 12.92
N GLY A 76 -10.55 -13.72 13.76
CA GLY A 76 -10.22 -13.81 15.18
C GLY A 76 -8.73 -13.92 15.47
N HIS A 77 -7.88 -13.89 14.46
CA HIS A 77 -6.42 -13.89 14.59
C HIS A 77 -5.87 -12.46 14.58
N CYS A 78 -4.76 -12.26 15.27
CA CYS A 78 -4.11 -10.95 15.32
C CYS A 78 -3.63 -10.55 13.91
N PRO A 79 -4.09 -9.42 13.38
CA PRO A 79 -3.61 -8.92 12.09
C PRO A 79 -2.25 -8.26 12.24
N TYR A 80 -1.46 -8.27 11.17
CA TYR A 80 -0.26 -7.46 11.08
C TYR A 80 -0.05 -6.92 9.66
N MET A 81 0.55 -5.75 9.58
CA MET A 81 0.97 -5.15 8.33
C MET A 81 2.37 -5.66 8.02
N GLY A 82 2.51 -6.32 6.90
CA GLY A 82 3.81 -6.77 6.40
C GLY A 82 4.57 -5.63 5.71
N ALA A 83 5.13 -5.91 4.54
CA ALA A 83 5.83 -4.91 3.75
C ALA A 83 4.86 -3.92 3.09
N LEU A 84 5.27 -2.65 2.99
CA LEU A 84 4.68 -1.66 2.11
C LEU A 84 5.40 -1.70 0.77
N ILE A 85 4.65 -1.82 -0.30
CA ILE A 85 5.18 -1.89 -1.67
C ILE A 85 4.70 -0.67 -2.45
N THR A 86 5.63 0.05 -3.08
CA THR A 86 5.31 1.17 -3.95
C THR A 86 5.03 0.67 -5.37
N GLN A 87 4.03 1.23 -6.02
CA GLN A 87 3.60 0.90 -7.38
C GLN A 87 3.52 -0.61 -7.67
N PRO A 88 2.73 -1.36 -6.88
CA PRO A 88 2.65 -2.82 -7.02
C PRO A 88 2.08 -3.23 -8.37
N GLU A 89 2.56 -4.32 -8.92
CA GLU A 89 1.97 -4.93 -10.10
C GLU A 89 0.90 -5.94 -9.68
N ILE A 90 -0.36 -5.68 -10.07
CA ILE A 90 -1.52 -6.47 -9.66
C ILE A 90 -2.04 -7.42 -10.75
N GLY A 91 -1.45 -7.44 -11.92
CA GLY A 91 -1.81 -8.35 -13.01
C GLY A 91 -0.92 -8.19 -14.23
N CYS A 92 -1.12 -9.07 -15.21
CA CYS A 92 -0.39 -9.03 -16.47
C CYS A 92 -0.88 -7.87 -17.35
N ASN A 93 0.06 -7.07 -17.86
CA ASN A 93 -0.21 -5.98 -18.82
C ASN A 93 -1.13 -4.85 -18.34
N ILE A 94 -1.17 -4.58 -17.05
CA ILE A 94 -1.96 -3.47 -16.50
C ILE A 94 -1.16 -2.19 -16.56
N LYS A 95 -1.73 -1.16 -17.20
CA LYS A 95 -1.08 0.14 -17.37
C LYS A 95 -1.13 0.99 -16.10
N ARG A 96 -2.17 0.82 -15.28
CA ARG A 96 -2.38 1.59 -14.05
C ARG A 96 -2.03 0.73 -12.86
N LYS A 97 -1.13 1.23 -12.03
CA LYS A 97 -0.69 0.57 -10.79
C LYS A 97 -1.23 1.38 -9.62
N PRO A 98 -1.61 0.72 -8.52
CA PRO A 98 -1.81 1.41 -7.26
C PRO A 98 -0.55 2.14 -6.83
N ASP A 99 -0.67 3.24 -6.11
CA ASP A 99 0.50 3.96 -5.59
C ASP A 99 1.21 3.13 -4.52
N PHE A 100 0.43 2.50 -3.62
CA PHE A 100 0.98 1.64 -2.60
C PHE A 100 0.14 0.39 -2.38
N MET A 101 0.78 -0.60 -1.76
CA MET A 101 0.11 -1.81 -1.28
C MET A 101 0.73 -2.26 0.04
N TRP A 102 -0.09 -2.40 1.07
CA TRP A 102 0.30 -3.16 2.24
C TRP A 102 0.13 -4.65 2.02
N MET A 103 1.17 -5.41 2.37
CA MET A 103 1.14 -6.87 2.45
C MET A 103 0.53 -7.29 3.80
N ALA A 104 -0.75 -6.94 3.98
CA ALA A 104 -1.43 -7.17 5.23
C ALA A 104 -1.90 -8.64 5.34
N GLN A 105 -1.80 -9.20 6.53
CA GLN A 105 -2.17 -10.60 6.74
C GLN A 105 -2.50 -10.90 8.21
N ASP A 106 -3.14 -12.03 8.44
CA ASP A 106 -3.20 -12.70 9.73
C ASP A 106 -2.62 -14.12 9.59
N SER A 107 -2.73 -14.96 10.62
CA SER A 107 -2.15 -16.32 10.58
C SER A 107 -2.81 -17.25 9.54
N LEU A 108 -3.98 -16.90 9.02
CA LEU A 108 -4.75 -17.73 8.08
C LEU A 108 -4.96 -17.07 6.71
N THR A 109 -4.85 -15.76 6.66
CA THR A 109 -5.34 -14.98 5.52
C THR A 109 -4.35 -13.91 5.10
N PHE A 110 -4.05 -13.86 3.82
CA PHE A 110 -3.39 -12.73 3.18
C PHE A 110 -4.45 -11.78 2.60
N CYS A 111 -4.33 -10.50 2.91
CA CYS A 111 -5.27 -9.46 2.50
C CYS A 111 -4.49 -8.23 2.00
N PRO A 112 -4.17 -8.14 0.71
CA PRO A 112 -3.48 -6.96 0.17
C PRO A 112 -4.37 -5.74 0.26
N VAL A 113 -3.85 -4.63 0.77
CA VAL A 113 -4.55 -3.35 0.86
C VAL A 113 -3.94 -2.39 -0.14
N PHE A 114 -4.66 -2.12 -1.22
CA PHE A 114 -4.24 -1.18 -2.25
C PHE A 114 -4.62 0.24 -1.86
N ILE A 115 -3.72 1.18 -2.14
CA ILE A 115 -3.87 2.59 -1.79
C ILE A 115 -3.57 3.42 -3.02
N GLU A 116 -4.44 4.40 -3.26
CA GLU A 116 -4.30 5.42 -4.28
C GLU A 116 -4.18 6.79 -3.63
N ILE A 117 -3.27 7.60 -4.14
CA ILE A 117 -3.07 8.98 -3.72
C ILE A 117 -3.63 9.88 -4.81
N GLU A 118 -4.29 10.94 -4.38
CA GLU A 118 -4.83 11.95 -5.27
C GLU A 118 -4.26 13.32 -4.97
N LYS A 119 -4.25 14.21 -5.97
CA LYS A 119 -3.79 15.59 -5.81
C LYS A 119 -4.56 16.31 -4.71
N PRO A 120 -3.90 17.12 -3.87
CA PRO A 120 -4.57 17.87 -2.81
C PRO A 120 -5.73 18.76 -3.29
N SER A 121 -5.63 19.29 -4.51
CA SER A 121 -6.67 20.16 -5.08
C SER A 121 -7.90 19.42 -5.63
N LYS A 122 -7.84 18.10 -5.79
CA LYS A 122 -8.98 17.32 -6.27
C LYS A 122 -10.12 17.37 -5.26
N ARG A 123 -11.27 17.86 -5.70
CA ARG A 123 -12.44 17.94 -4.85
C ARG A 123 -13.19 16.63 -4.85
N MET A 124 -13.49 16.10 -3.68
CA MET A 124 -14.32 14.90 -3.56
C MET A 124 -15.77 15.17 -3.96
N PHE A 125 -16.30 16.37 -3.63
CA PHE A 125 -17.70 16.71 -3.85
C PHE A 125 -17.85 18.04 -4.59
N THR A 126 -18.90 18.13 -5.41
CA THR A 126 -19.35 19.36 -6.03
C THR A 126 -20.03 20.29 -5.01
N LYS A 127 -20.38 21.52 -5.42
CA LYS A 127 -21.17 22.45 -4.60
C LYS A 127 -22.53 21.86 -4.17
N ASN A 128 -23.09 20.97 -4.97
CA ASN A 128 -24.37 20.30 -4.72
C ASN A 128 -24.21 19.01 -3.88
N LYS A 129 -23.05 18.78 -3.27
CA LYS A 129 -22.74 17.59 -2.47
C LYS A 129 -22.84 16.25 -3.23
N THR A 130 -22.79 16.27 -4.55
CA THR A 130 -22.64 15.09 -5.38
C THR A 130 -21.16 14.79 -5.59
N PRO A 131 -20.75 13.51 -5.81
CA PRO A 131 -19.38 13.18 -6.16
C PRO A 131 -18.89 14.00 -7.35
N SER A 132 -17.67 14.49 -7.27
CA SER A 132 -17.03 15.17 -8.42
C SER A 132 -16.66 14.17 -9.50
N ALA A 133 -16.41 14.66 -10.72
CA ALA A 133 -15.91 13.81 -11.80
C ALA A 133 -14.54 13.19 -11.46
N GLU A 134 -13.68 13.96 -10.81
CA GLU A 134 -12.34 13.53 -10.38
C GLU A 134 -12.43 12.43 -9.34
N PHE A 135 -13.29 12.58 -8.33
CA PHE A 135 -13.51 11.54 -7.33
C PHE A 135 -14.14 10.28 -7.94
N THR A 136 -15.11 10.45 -8.85
CA THR A 136 -15.70 9.32 -9.58
C THR A 136 -14.65 8.58 -10.41
N GLN A 137 -13.70 9.29 -11.00
CA GLN A 137 -12.60 8.69 -11.76
C GLN A 137 -11.68 7.86 -10.85
N ALA A 138 -11.32 8.36 -9.68
CA ALA A 138 -10.52 7.62 -8.71
C ALA A 138 -11.25 6.35 -8.24
N MET A 139 -12.54 6.44 -7.94
CA MET A 139 -13.35 5.28 -7.56
C MET A 139 -13.45 4.24 -8.68
N ASN A 140 -13.61 4.67 -9.93
CA ASN A 140 -13.62 3.78 -11.09
C ASN A 140 -12.28 3.04 -11.25
N GLN A 141 -11.16 3.70 -10.97
CA GLN A 141 -9.84 3.08 -10.99
C GLN A 141 -9.72 1.97 -9.94
N ILE A 142 -10.20 2.19 -8.73
CA ILE A 142 -10.25 1.17 -7.69
C ILE A 142 -11.14 -0.02 -8.11
N ASP A 143 -12.27 0.24 -8.74
CA ASP A 143 -13.17 -0.80 -9.23
C ASP A 143 -12.57 -1.58 -10.41
N GLU A 144 -11.83 -0.93 -11.30
CA GLU A 144 -11.02 -1.60 -12.33
C GLU A 144 -10.02 -2.57 -11.70
N TRP A 145 -9.32 -2.17 -10.64
CA TRP A 145 -8.39 -3.07 -9.94
C TRP A 145 -9.09 -4.27 -9.31
N LYS A 146 -10.26 -4.09 -8.73
CA LYS A 146 -11.07 -5.21 -8.20
C LYS A 146 -11.42 -6.21 -9.31
N VAL A 147 -11.87 -5.72 -10.47
CA VAL A 147 -12.18 -6.56 -11.62
C VAL A 147 -10.96 -7.32 -12.12
N ILE A 148 -9.82 -6.63 -12.21
CA ILE A 148 -8.54 -7.22 -12.64
C ILE A 148 -8.08 -8.28 -11.64
N PHE A 149 -8.12 -7.95 -10.36
CA PHE A 149 -7.65 -8.81 -9.29
C PHE A 149 -8.56 -10.03 -9.06
N ASN A 150 -9.82 -9.95 -9.46
CA ASN A 150 -10.76 -11.09 -9.37
C ASN A 150 -10.59 -12.13 -10.50
N LYS A 151 -9.74 -11.86 -11.50
CA LYS A 151 -9.44 -12.87 -12.53
C LYS A 151 -8.48 -13.92 -11.97
N PRO A 152 -8.81 -15.23 -12.05
CA PRO A 152 -7.99 -16.28 -11.45
C PRO A 152 -6.53 -16.26 -11.88
N GLU A 153 -6.26 -15.98 -13.16
CA GLU A 153 -4.92 -15.88 -13.72
C GLU A 153 -4.11 -14.75 -13.10
N ASN A 154 -4.74 -13.60 -12.83
CA ASN A 154 -4.07 -12.45 -12.21
C ASN A 154 -3.78 -12.71 -10.73
N ILE A 155 -4.70 -13.37 -10.04
CA ILE A 155 -4.52 -13.78 -8.63
C ILE A 155 -3.35 -14.75 -8.51
N LEU A 156 -3.28 -15.77 -9.36
CA LEU A 156 -2.18 -16.74 -9.34
C LEU A 156 -0.85 -16.06 -9.62
N ASN A 157 -0.77 -15.23 -10.65
CA ASN A 157 0.42 -14.46 -10.96
C ASN A 157 0.84 -13.54 -9.81
N PHE A 158 -0.12 -12.91 -9.15
CA PHE A 158 0.12 -12.07 -7.98
C PHE A 158 0.71 -12.88 -6.82
N TYR A 159 0.11 -14.02 -6.49
CA TYR A 159 0.62 -14.89 -5.44
C TYR A 159 2.04 -15.38 -5.72
N ASP A 160 2.31 -15.76 -6.95
CA ASP A 160 3.63 -16.23 -7.35
C ASP A 160 4.66 -15.10 -7.38
N LYS A 161 4.26 -13.91 -7.86
CA LYS A 161 5.12 -12.73 -7.89
C LYS A 161 5.56 -12.30 -6.50
N TYR A 162 4.64 -12.29 -5.55
CA TYR A 162 4.90 -11.86 -4.17
C TYR A 162 5.20 -13.02 -3.23
N ASN A 163 5.41 -14.23 -3.76
CA ASN A 163 5.73 -15.46 -3.01
C ASN A 163 4.75 -15.73 -1.85
N ILE A 164 3.45 -15.49 -2.06
CA ILE A 164 2.45 -15.73 -1.03
C ILE A 164 2.34 -17.23 -0.78
N PRO A 165 2.51 -17.69 0.47
CA PRO A 165 2.42 -19.10 0.82
C PRO A 165 1.08 -19.72 0.41
N SER A 166 1.09 -20.93 -0.10
CA SER A 166 -0.13 -21.64 -0.55
C SER A 166 -1.17 -21.78 0.56
N SER A 167 -0.72 -21.89 1.83
CA SER A 167 -1.57 -21.94 3.01
C SER A 167 -2.38 -20.66 3.24
N MET A 168 -1.90 -19.51 2.75
CA MET A 168 -2.55 -18.20 2.88
C MET A 168 -3.34 -17.80 1.64
N ARG A 169 -3.26 -18.57 0.56
CA ARG A 169 -3.98 -18.30 -0.68
C ARG A 169 -5.46 -18.62 -0.49
N LYS A 170 -6.30 -17.61 -0.39
CA LYS A 170 -7.75 -17.82 -0.31
C LYS A 170 -8.27 -18.48 -1.58
N LYS A 171 -9.18 -19.41 -1.40
CA LYS A 171 -9.90 -20.05 -2.52
C LYS A 171 -11.07 -19.20 -3.05
N LYS A 172 -11.46 -18.12 -2.33
CA LYS A 172 -12.53 -17.20 -2.74
C LYS A 172 -12.16 -15.77 -2.29
N PHE A 173 -12.25 -14.83 -3.20
CA PHE A 173 -12.32 -13.40 -2.98
C PHE A 173 -13.77 -12.95 -3.09
#